data_aa7b3edcbe6c20013cf733fcbcb6a4be
#
_entry.id   aa7b3edcbe6c20013cf733fcbcb6a4be
#
_cell.length_a   1.000
_cell.length_b   1.000
_cell.length_c   1.000
_cell.angle_alpha   90.00
_cell.angle_beta   90.00
_cell.angle_gamma   90.00
#
_symmetry.space_group_name_H-M   'P 1'
#
loop_
_entity.id
_entity.type
_entity.pdbx_description
1 polymer ?
#
loop_
_entity_poly.entity_id
_entity_poly.type
_entity_poly.pdbx_seq_one_letter_code
_entity_poly.pdbx_strand_id
1 'polypeptide(L)'
;MRFTKTIQLNVPAQFAFDWHARPGTLYRLLPPWEDIRILQESKGIQVGERVIMTVPMGPTRKKWIAEHTDYQEGREFQDVQVSGPFASWKHRHIFRPIDQTTCEMTDEVTYKLPFGLLGKLGASFATSKLDAMFTYRHARTATELDIHYEWRDVPRKRILISGSSGLIGTSLVSFLRTGGHEVIRLVRDKKEAENNPQVIFWDIKAGEIDREKLENLDAVIHLAGAGIADHSWTKEYKETIKQSRVESTKLLATSLASLQNKPEVFISTSAVGYYGNRGDEVLTEDSTSGVGFLPEVAREWEEAAEPAKLAGIRIVYPRLGVVLTPAGAALQKMLTPFKLGAGGVVGPGSQYWSTISIHDVVGIYHYCMMKDCMMKDSIHGPVNAVIPQETTNKEFIKTLGRVLRRPTIAPLPSVAVKMMLGEMGKPLLLDSTRVQPRVLIEHGYRFQTETLEQTLRQVLGRF
;
A
#
# COMPACT_ATOMS: atom_id res chain seq x y z
N MET A 1 8.97 25.92 -20.52
CA MET A 1 8.32 24.74 -21.15
C MET A 1 6.94 24.59 -20.54
N ARG A 2 5.99 24.02 -21.27
CA ARG A 2 4.63 23.77 -20.77
C ARG A 2 4.32 22.29 -20.97
N PHE A 3 3.73 21.66 -19.97
CA PHE A 3 3.18 20.32 -20.01
C PHE A 3 1.73 20.39 -19.54
N THR A 4 0.82 19.74 -20.24
CA THR A 4 -0.60 19.71 -19.90
C THR A 4 -1.09 18.28 -20.06
N LYS A 5 -1.85 17.81 -19.09
CA LYS A 5 -2.51 16.50 -19.14
C LYS A 5 -3.89 16.60 -18.53
N THR A 6 -4.87 15.99 -19.20
CA THR A 6 -6.28 16.05 -18.85
C THR A 6 -6.83 14.65 -18.67
N ILE A 7 -7.77 14.47 -17.74
CA ILE A 7 -8.52 13.24 -17.53
C ILE A 7 -9.98 13.57 -17.21
N GLN A 8 -10.89 12.74 -17.70
CA GLN A 8 -12.28 12.72 -17.26
C GLN A 8 -12.42 11.83 -16.02
N LEU A 9 -13.15 12.29 -15.01
CA LEU A 9 -13.40 11.60 -13.74
C LEU A 9 -14.91 11.36 -13.59
N ASN A 10 -15.29 10.18 -13.08
CA ASN A 10 -16.67 9.75 -12.89
C ASN A 10 -17.23 10.22 -11.54
N VAL A 11 -16.88 11.42 -11.13
CA VAL A 11 -17.34 12.05 -9.90
C VAL A 11 -17.59 13.54 -10.13
N PRO A 12 -18.45 14.21 -9.34
CA PRO A 12 -18.63 15.67 -9.42
C PRO A 12 -17.32 16.43 -9.18
N ALA A 13 -17.15 17.59 -9.83
CA ALA A 13 -15.94 18.43 -9.71
C ALA A 13 -15.64 18.80 -8.25
N GLN A 14 -16.64 19.15 -7.45
CA GLN A 14 -16.47 19.45 -6.03
C GLN A 14 -15.91 18.27 -5.25
N PHE A 15 -16.39 17.04 -5.51
CA PHE A 15 -15.89 15.84 -4.82
C PHE A 15 -14.41 15.56 -5.17
N ALA A 16 -14.03 15.72 -6.44
CA ALA A 16 -12.64 15.58 -6.88
C ALA A 16 -11.74 16.67 -6.26
N PHE A 17 -12.20 17.89 -6.20
CA PHE A 17 -11.49 19.01 -5.57
C PHE A 17 -11.26 18.77 -4.07
N ASP A 18 -12.34 18.41 -3.33
CA ASP A 18 -12.27 18.14 -1.89
C ASP A 18 -11.32 16.98 -1.57
N TRP A 19 -11.30 15.95 -2.42
CA TRP A 19 -10.36 14.84 -2.27
C TRP A 19 -8.90 15.32 -2.32
N HIS A 20 -8.57 16.26 -3.21
CA HIS A 20 -7.22 16.82 -3.31
C HIS A 20 -6.82 17.68 -2.10
N ALA A 21 -7.80 18.26 -1.41
CA ALA A 21 -7.57 19.06 -0.20
C ALA A 21 -7.30 18.20 1.06
N ARG A 22 -7.59 16.89 1.02
CA ARG A 22 -7.46 16.02 2.20
C ARG A 22 -6.02 15.60 2.47
N PRO A 23 -5.64 15.41 3.76
CA PRO A 23 -4.33 14.87 4.14
C PRO A 23 -4.07 13.50 3.51
N GLY A 24 -2.83 13.25 3.09
CA GLY A 24 -2.43 11.99 2.47
C GLY A 24 -2.51 11.98 0.94
N THR A 25 -3.22 12.93 0.30
CA THR A 25 -3.39 12.97 -1.16
C THR A 25 -2.05 13.04 -1.89
N LEU A 26 -1.14 13.90 -1.44
CA LEU A 26 0.17 13.96 -2.05
C LEU A 26 0.88 12.60 -2.02
N TYR A 27 0.85 11.90 -0.88
CA TYR A 27 1.47 10.59 -0.74
C TYR A 27 0.87 9.56 -1.73
N ARG A 28 -0.45 9.60 -1.94
CA ARG A 28 -1.14 8.73 -2.90
C ARG A 28 -0.78 9.03 -4.35
N LEU A 29 -0.46 10.28 -4.65
CA LEU A 29 -0.13 10.74 -5.99
C LEU A 29 1.37 10.64 -6.32
N LEU A 30 2.24 10.35 -5.35
CA LEU A 30 3.66 10.13 -5.61
C LEU A 30 3.87 8.75 -6.25
N PRO A 31 4.53 8.69 -7.43
CA PRO A 31 4.84 7.43 -8.07
C PRO A 31 5.75 6.57 -7.18
N PRO A 32 5.43 5.29 -6.93
CA PRO A 32 6.19 4.45 -6.01
C PRO A 32 7.59 4.06 -6.52
N TRP A 33 7.89 4.30 -7.79
CA TRP A 33 9.23 4.11 -8.38
C TRP A 33 10.15 5.33 -8.28
N GLU A 34 9.61 6.48 -7.81
CA GLU A 34 10.42 7.66 -7.49
C GLU A 34 10.72 7.65 -5.98
N ASP A 35 12.00 7.68 -5.62
CA ASP A 35 12.39 7.78 -4.20
C ASP A 35 12.19 9.23 -3.71
N ILE A 36 10.93 9.68 -3.67
CA ILE A 36 10.56 10.98 -3.11
C ILE A 36 10.20 10.77 -1.64
N ARG A 37 10.75 11.61 -0.76
CA ARG A 37 10.46 11.54 0.68
C ARG A 37 9.82 12.84 1.13
N ILE A 38 8.61 12.76 1.65
CA ILE A 38 7.91 13.88 2.26
C ILE A 38 8.54 14.12 3.62
N LEU A 39 9.00 15.34 3.87
CA LEU A 39 9.54 15.78 5.17
C LEU A 39 8.49 16.52 5.98
N GLN A 40 7.57 17.21 5.28
CA GLN A 40 6.45 17.94 5.86
C GLN A 40 5.31 17.97 4.85
N GLU A 41 4.15 17.48 5.24
CA GLU A 41 2.90 17.65 4.48
C GLU A 41 2.31 19.03 4.73
N SER A 42 1.58 19.56 3.75
CA SER A 42 0.69 20.71 3.95
C SER A 42 -0.53 20.31 4.77
N LYS A 43 -1.16 21.28 5.42
CA LYS A 43 -2.44 21.07 6.13
C LYS A 43 -3.66 21.11 5.18
N GLY A 44 -3.42 21.41 3.93
CA GLY A 44 -4.43 21.54 2.87
C GLY A 44 -3.83 22.16 1.62
N ILE A 45 -4.68 22.72 0.77
CA ILE A 45 -4.29 23.34 -0.53
C ILE A 45 -4.51 24.86 -0.56
N GLN A 46 -4.76 25.48 0.58
CA GLN A 46 -5.00 26.94 0.71
C GLN A 46 -3.71 27.72 0.47
N VAL A 47 -3.86 28.99 0.09
CA VAL A 47 -2.71 29.87 -0.16
C VAL A 47 -1.82 29.99 1.08
N GLY A 48 -0.51 29.87 0.89
CA GLY A 48 0.50 29.90 1.93
C GLY A 48 0.86 28.53 2.51
N GLU A 49 0.07 27.50 2.28
CA GLU A 49 0.40 26.13 2.70
C GLU A 49 1.60 25.58 1.92
N ARG A 50 2.50 24.90 2.63
CA ARG A 50 3.76 24.39 2.08
C ARG A 50 3.92 22.90 2.22
N VAL A 51 4.49 22.29 1.19
CA VAL A 51 5.00 20.92 1.19
C VAL A 51 6.53 20.98 1.14
N ILE A 52 7.17 20.16 1.98
CA ILE A 52 8.62 20.00 1.95
C ILE A 52 8.94 18.53 1.67
N MET A 53 9.68 18.28 0.61
CA MET A 53 10.09 16.94 0.21
C MET A 53 11.55 16.89 -0.22
N THR A 54 12.11 15.71 -0.35
CA THR A 54 13.39 15.49 -1.03
C THR A 54 13.21 14.61 -2.25
N VAL A 55 13.86 14.99 -3.34
CA VAL A 55 13.83 14.28 -4.61
C VAL A 55 15.23 13.80 -5.00
N PRO A 56 15.38 12.64 -5.64
CA PRO A 56 16.67 12.15 -6.09
C PRO A 56 17.20 13.01 -7.26
N MET A 57 18.48 13.35 -7.20
CA MET A 57 19.21 14.09 -8.24
C MET A 57 20.57 13.40 -8.50
N GLY A 58 20.55 12.34 -9.33
CA GLY A 58 21.71 11.46 -9.51
C GLY A 58 22.09 10.78 -8.18
N PRO A 59 23.35 10.87 -7.72
CA PRO A 59 23.78 10.25 -6.48
C PRO A 59 23.36 11.03 -5.22
N THR A 60 22.81 12.25 -5.39
CA THR A 60 22.42 13.14 -4.29
C THR A 60 20.90 13.28 -4.19
N ARG A 61 20.45 13.98 -3.15
CA ARG A 61 19.05 14.37 -3.00
C ARG A 61 18.94 15.87 -2.88
N LYS A 62 17.94 16.47 -3.50
CA LYS A 62 17.65 17.90 -3.40
C LYS A 62 16.36 18.12 -2.61
N LYS A 63 16.38 19.10 -1.72
CA LYS A 63 15.18 19.57 -1.02
C LYS A 63 14.30 20.33 -2.01
N TRP A 64 13.00 20.03 -2.02
CA TRP A 64 11.98 20.73 -2.79
C TRP A 64 10.95 21.31 -1.84
N ILE A 65 10.76 22.62 -1.93
CA ILE A 65 9.74 23.35 -1.19
C ILE A 65 8.75 23.87 -2.21
N ALA A 66 7.51 23.37 -2.14
CA ALA A 66 6.38 23.86 -2.93
C ALA A 66 5.43 24.62 -2.01
N GLU A 67 4.86 25.74 -2.52
CA GLU A 67 3.91 26.57 -1.80
C GLU A 67 2.69 26.82 -2.65
N HIS A 68 1.50 26.66 -2.07
CA HIS A 68 0.25 27.00 -2.72
C HIS A 68 0.08 28.51 -2.82
N THR A 69 -0.16 29.02 -4.03
CA THR A 69 -0.18 30.48 -4.33
C THR A 69 -1.49 30.97 -4.92
N ASP A 70 -2.37 30.06 -5.31
CA ASP A 70 -3.71 30.38 -5.81
C ASP A 70 -4.69 29.29 -5.41
N TYR A 71 -5.94 29.69 -5.09
CA TYR A 71 -6.99 28.79 -4.63
C TYR A 71 -8.37 29.40 -4.97
N GLN A 72 -9.16 28.65 -5.73
CA GLN A 72 -10.55 28.94 -6.02
C GLN A 72 -11.36 27.67 -5.70
N GLU A 73 -12.13 27.71 -4.63
CA GLU A 73 -12.88 26.55 -4.12
C GLU A 73 -13.71 25.87 -5.22
N GLY A 74 -13.60 24.55 -5.30
CA GLY A 74 -14.29 23.71 -6.28
C GLY A 74 -13.83 23.86 -7.72
N ARG A 75 -12.85 24.74 -8.02
CA ARG A 75 -12.41 25.05 -9.39
C ARG A 75 -10.97 24.81 -9.67
N GLU A 76 -10.07 25.42 -8.90
CA GLU A 76 -8.63 25.27 -9.14
C GLU A 76 -7.79 25.61 -7.92
N PHE A 77 -6.59 25.05 -7.89
CA PHE A 77 -5.52 25.49 -6.99
C PHE A 77 -4.18 25.39 -7.70
N GLN A 78 -3.18 26.11 -7.18
CA GLN A 78 -1.88 26.23 -7.79
C GLN A 78 -0.77 26.16 -6.76
N ASP A 79 0.31 25.46 -7.11
CA ASP A 79 1.56 25.49 -6.36
C ASP A 79 2.72 26.00 -7.20
N VAL A 80 3.69 26.60 -6.52
CA VAL A 80 4.96 27.03 -7.11
C VAL A 80 6.14 26.47 -6.33
N GLN A 81 7.23 26.21 -7.01
CA GLN A 81 8.48 25.88 -6.34
C GLN A 81 9.12 27.14 -5.74
N VAL A 82 9.23 27.16 -4.41
CA VAL A 82 10.03 28.17 -3.69
C VAL A 82 11.53 27.84 -3.77
N SER A 83 11.85 26.55 -3.61
CA SER A 83 13.20 26.01 -3.76
C SER A 83 13.10 24.58 -4.30
N GLY A 84 14.00 24.17 -5.19
CA GLY A 84 13.89 22.82 -5.75
C GLY A 84 14.81 22.53 -6.92
N PRO A 85 14.56 21.45 -7.67
CA PRO A 85 15.41 20.97 -8.75
C PRO A 85 15.29 21.77 -10.05
N PHE A 86 14.19 22.51 -10.25
CA PHE A 86 13.95 23.31 -11.46
C PHE A 86 14.47 24.76 -11.28
N ALA A 87 14.70 25.47 -12.37
CA ALA A 87 14.93 26.92 -12.30
C ALA A 87 13.63 27.68 -12.00
N SER A 88 12.49 27.14 -12.45
CA SER A 88 11.15 27.55 -12.02
C SER A 88 10.17 26.42 -12.24
N TRP A 89 9.16 26.35 -11.40
CA TRP A 89 8.04 25.41 -11.48
C TRP A 89 6.78 26.08 -11.00
N LYS A 90 5.72 25.94 -11.78
CA LYS A 90 4.35 26.37 -11.47
C LYS A 90 3.40 25.29 -11.93
N HIS A 91 2.55 24.81 -11.06
CA HIS A 91 1.61 23.74 -11.34
C HIS A 91 0.20 24.17 -10.95
N ARG A 92 -0.74 24.05 -11.87
CA ARG A 92 -2.16 24.33 -11.67
C ARG A 92 -2.96 23.05 -11.81
N HIS A 93 -3.88 22.84 -10.89
CA HIS A 93 -4.89 21.80 -10.93
C HIS A 93 -6.25 22.46 -11.21
N ILE A 94 -6.89 22.11 -12.30
CA ILE A 94 -8.13 22.74 -12.76
C ILE A 94 -9.21 21.68 -12.83
N PHE A 95 -10.38 21.96 -12.23
CA PHE A 95 -11.54 21.08 -12.19
C PHE A 95 -12.70 21.75 -12.89
N ARG A 96 -13.24 21.14 -13.94
CA ARG A 96 -14.38 21.64 -14.71
C ARG A 96 -15.51 20.63 -14.67
N PRO A 97 -16.71 21.00 -14.20
CA PRO A 97 -17.86 20.11 -14.28
C PRO A 97 -18.22 19.87 -15.74
N ILE A 98 -18.47 18.61 -16.11
CA ILE A 98 -19.06 18.23 -17.40
C ILE A 98 -20.57 18.11 -17.21
N ASP A 99 -20.99 17.42 -16.15
CA ASP A 99 -22.37 17.30 -15.69
C ASP A 99 -22.42 17.16 -14.15
N GLN A 100 -23.56 16.69 -13.60
CA GLN A 100 -23.75 16.54 -12.16
C GLN A 100 -22.92 15.39 -11.55
N THR A 101 -22.45 14.44 -12.36
CA THR A 101 -21.79 13.19 -11.93
C THR A 101 -20.37 13.03 -12.46
N THR A 102 -19.96 13.87 -13.41
CA THR A 102 -18.66 13.78 -14.08
C THR A 102 -17.96 15.12 -14.16
N CYS A 103 -16.63 15.10 -14.14
CA CYS A 103 -15.82 16.30 -14.35
C CYS A 103 -14.57 16.03 -15.16
N GLU A 104 -13.96 17.10 -15.66
CA GLU A 104 -12.64 17.10 -16.26
C GLU A 104 -11.63 17.69 -15.27
N MET A 105 -10.54 16.96 -15.02
CA MET A 105 -9.38 17.47 -14.28
C MET A 105 -8.21 17.69 -15.23
N THR A 106 -7.64 18.88 -15.19
CA THR A 106 -6.47 19.25 -15.99
C THR A 106 -5.32 19.69 -15.10
N ASP A 107 -4.17 19.05 -15.26
CA ASP A 107 -2.89 19.49 -14.70
C ASP A 107 -2.12 20.29 -15.73
N GLU A 108 -1.78 21.55 -15.40
CA GLU A 108 -0.94 22.44 -16.22
C GLU A 108 0.36 22.75 -15.49
N VAL A 109 1.48 22.27 -16.02
CA VAL A 109 2.82 22.52 -15.47
C VAL A 109 3.60 23.44 -16.38
N THR A 110 4.00 24.61 -15.87
CA THR A 110 4.96 25.50 -16.51
C THR A 110 6.29 25.44 -15.78
N TYR A 111 7.37 25.07 -16.49
CA TYR A 111 8.65 24.84 -15.84
C TYR A 111 9.85 25.31 -16.68
N LYS A 112 10.96 25.61 -16.02
CA LYS A 112 12.26 25.86 -16.62
C LYS A 112 13.29 24.90 -16.03
N LEU A 113 14.04 24.22 -16.90
CA LEU A 113 15.14 23.36 -16.48
C LEU A 113 16.32 24.20 -15.97
N PRO A 114 17.11 23.69 -15.01
CA PRO A 114 18.33 24.32 -14.58
C PRO A 114 19.37 24.35 -15.73
N PHE A 115 20.43 25.14 -15.59
CA PHE A 115 21.55 25.24 -16.55
C PHE A 115 21.20 25.85 -17.91
N GLY A 116 20.15 26.68 -18.04
CA GLY A 116 19.84 27.47 -19.21
C GLY A 116 19.76 26.68 -20.52
N LEU A 117 20.59 27.04 -21.52
CA LEU A 117 20.62 26.37 -22.83
C LEU A 117 21.05 24.90 -22.76
N LEU A 118 21.97 24.54 -21.86
CA LEU A 118 22.40 23.15 -21.65
C LEU A 118 21.24 22.28 -21.08
N GLY A 119 20.37 22.88 -20.28
CA GLY A 119 19.18 22.20 -19.80
C GLY A 119 18.22 21.76 -20.91
N LYS A 120 18.21 22.43 -22.06
CA LYS A 120 17.36 22.05 -23.19
C LYS A 120 17.69 20.67 -23.77
N LEU A 121 18.94 20.21 -23.64
CA LEU A 121 19.35 18.87 -24.08
C LEU A 121 18.62 17.77 -23.27
N GLY A 122 18.22 18.05 -22.03
CA GLY A 122 17.42 17.15 -21.20
C GLY A 122 15.90 17.28 -21.35
N ALA A 123 15.42 18.14 -22.24
CA ALA A 123 13.99 18.48 -22.35
C ALA A 123 13.11 17.26 -22.67
N SER A 124 13.51 16.44 -23.64
CA SER A 124 12.76 15.24 -24.03
C SER A 124 12.68 14.23 -22.87
N PHE A 125 13.78 14.03 -22.15
CA PHE A 125 13.81 13.16 -20.96
C PHE A 125 12.90 13.71 -19.84
N ALA A 126 12.96 15.00 -19.55
CA ALA A 126 12.12 15.64 -18.54
C ALA A 126 10.63 15.53 -18.89
N THR A 127 10.26 15.79 -20.15
CA THR A 127 8.87 15.66 -20.63
C THR A 127 8.38 14.22 -20.54
N SER A 128 9.19 13.24 -20.96
CA SER A 128 8.83 11.81 -20.84
C SER A 128 8.65 11.39 -19.37
N LYS A 129 9.50 11.89 -18.48
CA LYS A 129 9.38 11.61 -17.04
C LYS A 129 8.12 12.23 -16.44
N LEU A 130 7.81 13.47 -16.82
CA LEU A 130 6.55 14.13 -16.43
C LEU A 130 5.33 13.36 -16.95
N ASP A 131 5.35 12.95 -18.22
CA ASP A 131 4.23 12.20 -18.79
C ASP A 131 3.97 10.89 -18.04
N ALA A 132 5.00 10.10 -17.75
CA ALA A 132 4.86 8.87 -16.96
C ALA A 132 4.33 9.16 -15.54
N MET A 133 4.83 10.21 -14.89
CA MET A 133 4.39 10.61 -13.55
C MET A 133 2.91 11.03 -13.55
N PHE A 134 2.50 11.89 -14.48
CA PHE A 134 1.11 12.37 -14.55
C PHE A 134 0.14 11.29 -15.06
N THR A 135 0.59 10.36 -15.90
CA THR A 135 -0.20 9.17 -16.25
C THR A 135 -0.53 8.35 -15.00
N TYR A 136 0.47 8.10 -14.15
CA TYR A 136 0.24 7.42 -12.89
C TYR A 136 -0.69 8.22 -11.97
N ARG A 137 -0.44 9.52 -11.76
CA ARG A 137 -1.24 10.38 -10.90
C ARG A 137 -2.71 10.36 -11.32
N HIS A 138 -3.00 10.53 -12.61
CA HIS A 138 -4.34 10.52 -13.15
C HIS A 138 -5.04 9.17 -12.96
N ALA A 139 -4.34 8.06 -13.25
CA ALA A 139 -4.87 6.72 -13.02
C ALA A 139 -5.19 6.49 -11.53
N ARG A 140 -4.29 6.94 -10.63
CA ARG A 140 -4.55 6.86 -9.18
C ARG A 140 -5.72 7.70 -8.75
N THR A 141 -5.77 8.96 -9.17
CA THR A 141 -6.88 9.88 -8.87
C THR A 141 -8.22 9.28 -9.30
N ALA A 142 -8.34 8.81 -10.55
CA ALA A 142 -9.57 8.21 -11.05
C ALA A 142 -9.99 7.00 -10.21
N THR A 143 -9.07 6.04 -10.03
CA THR A 143 -9.38 4.81 -9.27
C THR A 143 -9.78 5.10 -7.82
N GLU A 144 -9.07 5.98 -7.13
CA GLU A 144 -9.35 6.26 -5.72
C GLU A 144 -10.60 7.11 -5.53
N LEU A 145 -10.87 8.04 -6.45
CA LEU A 145 -12.13 8.76 -6.46
C LEU A 145 -13.32 7.84 -6.70
N ASP A 146 -13.24 6.92 -7.68
CA ASP A 146 -14.30 5.93 -7.93
C ASP A 146 -14.58 5.11 -6.66
N ILE A 147 -13.53 4.59 -6.00
CA ILE A 147 -13.68 3.82 -4.76
C ILE A 147 -14.32 4.67 -3.65
N HIS A 148 -13.84 5.88 -3.40
CA HIS A 148 -14.37 6.70 -2.32
C HIS A 148 -15.77 7.24 -2.62
N TYR A 149 -16.10 7.45 -3.89
CA TYR A 149 -17.42 7.90 -4.31
C TYR A 149 -18.49 6.80 -4.22
N GLU A 150 -18.09 5.55 -4.45
CA GLU A 150 -18.97 4.37 -4.24
C GLU A 150 -19.51 4.32 -2.79
N TRP A 151 -18.66 4.71 -1.81
CA TRP A 151 -19.00 4.68 -0.38
C TRP A 151 -19.35 6.08 0.19
N ARG A 152 -19.68 7.08 -0.64
CA ARG A 152 -19.90 8.46 -0.20
C ARG A 152 -21.06 8.62 0.80
N ASP A 153 -22.08 7.79 0.68
CA ASP A 153 -23.29 7.82 1.50
C ASP A 153 -23.14 7.04 2.83
N VAL A 154 -22.01 6.34 3.01
CA VAL A 154 -21.69 5.64 4.26
C VAL A 154 -20.98 6.63 5.20
N PRO A 155 -21.34 6.66 6.50
CA PRO A 155 -20.68 7.52 7.48
C PRO A 155 -19.17 7.28 7.53
N ARG A 156 -18.41 8.36 7.71
CA ARG A 156 -16.97 8.26 7.89
C ARG A 156 -16.65 7.58 9.21
N LYS A 157 -15.65 6.71 9.20
CA LYS A 157 -15.30 5.85 10.32
C LYS A 157 -14.10 6.37 11.08
N ARG A 158 -14.06 6.10 12.37
CA ARG A 158 -12.94 6.32 13.27
C ARG A 158 -12.14 5.01 13.37
N ILE A 159 -10.92 4.99 12.82
CA ILE A 159 -10.17 3.77 12.52
C ILE A 159 -8.84 3.77 13.26
N LEU A 160 -8.56 2.72 14.05
CA LEU A 160 -7.26 2.49 14.64
C LEU A 160 -6.38 1.64 13.72
N ILE A 161 -5.13 2.06 13.48
CA ILE A 161 -4.16 1.32 12.68
C ILE A 161 -2.88 1.09 13.47
N SER A 162 -2.51 -0.17 13.68
CA SER A 162 -1.18 -0.55 14.14
C SER A 162 -0.25 -0.83 12.96
N GLY A 163 1.06 -0.65 13.12
CA GLY A 163 2.01 -0.82 12.01
C GLY A 163 1.87 0.26 10.92
N SER A 164 1.32 1.41 11.27
CA SER A 164 1.01 2.55 10.40
C SER A 164 2.22 3.16 9.69
N SER A 165 3.44 2.97 10.21
CA SER A 165 4.70 3.44 9.60
C SER A 165 5.33 2.43 8.63
N GLY A 166 4.79 1.22 8.54
CA GLY A 166 5.23 0.19 7.59
C GLY A 166 4.80 0.47 6.15
N LEU A 167 5.26 -0.35 5.22
CA LEU A 167 4.98 -0.23 3.78
C LEU A 167 3.47 -0.16 3.46
N ILE A 168 2.71 -1.13 3.97
CA ILE A 168 1.25 -1.17 3.80
C ILE A 168 0.60 -0.07 4.64
N GLY A 169 1.02 0.08 5.90
CA GLY A 169 0.42 1.02 6.84
C GLY A 169 0.45 2.46 6.35
N THR A 170 1.59 2.94 5.86
CA THR A 170 1.72 4.30 5.31
C THR A 170 0.79 4.52 4.12
N SER A 171 0.70 3.53 3.22
CA SER A 171 -0.18 3.58 2.06
C SER A 171 -1.67 3.58 2.46
N LEU A 172 -2.04 2.73 3.43
CA LEU A 172 -3.41 2.59 3.93
C LEU A 172 -3.86 3.82 4.71
N VAL A 173 -3.02 4.35 5.61
CA VAL A 173 -3.32 5.59 6.36
C VAL A 173 -3.61 6.73 5.41
N SER A 174 -2.77 6.91 4.39
CA SER A 174 -2.96 7.96 3.39
C SER A 174 -4.26 7.77 2.61
N PHE A 175 -4.55 6.55 2.16
CA PHE A 175 -5.78 6.24 1.43
C PHE A 175 -7.05 6.47 2.27
N LEU A 176 -7.07 6.04 3.52
CA LEU A 176 -8.24 6.22 4.39
C LEU A 176 -8.48 7.70 4.72
N ARG A 177 -7.41 8.48 4.91
CA ARG A 177 -7.50 9.93 5.11
C ARG A 177 -8.05 10.64 3.87
N THR A 178 -7.61 10.26 2.67
CA THR A 178 -8.16 10.81 1.42
C THR A 178 -9.64 10.44 1.23
N GLY A 179 -10.08 9.30 1.79
CA GLY A 179 -11.49 8.93 1.90
C GLY A 179 -12.29 9.75 2.93
N GLY A 180 -11.62 10.57 3.75
CA GLY A 180 -12.24 11.39 4.79
C GLY A 180 -12.46 10.67 6.12
N HIS A 181 -11.89 9.48 6.31
CA HIS A 181 -11.95 8.77 7.59
C HIS A 181 -11.01 9.40 8.63
N GLU A 182 -11.38 9.32 9.92
CA GLU A 182 -10.49 9.65 11.02
C GLU A 182 -9.55 8.46 11.28
N VAL A 183 -8.24 8.67 11.12
CA VAL A 183 -7.23 7.63 11.31
C VAL A 183 -6.41 7.90 12.55
N ILE A 184 -6.51 7.00 13.53
CA ILE A 184 -5.72 6.97 14.76
C ILE A 184 -4.62 5.93 14.58
N ARG A 185 -3.38 6.29 14.96
CA ARG A 185 -2.23 5.38 14.84
C ARG A 185 -1.83 4.80 16.17
N LEU A 186 -1.64 3.49 16.22
CA LEU A 186 -1.11 2.79 17.38
C LEU A 186 0.42 2.67 17.24
N VAL A 187 1.17 3.30 18.13
CA VAL A 187 2.63 3.42 18.03
C VAL A 187 3.35 2.99 19.30
N ARG A 188 4.64 2.69 19.18
CA ARG A 188 5.53 2.33 20.30
C ARG A 188 6.35 3.51 20.82
N ASP A 189 6.28 4.65 20.18
CA ASP A 189 6.94 5.89 20.63
C ASP A 189 5.98 6.67 21.52
N LYS A 190 6.29 6.69 22.83
CA LYS A 190 5.49 7.37 23.84
C LYS A 190 5.48 8.88 23.64
N LYS A 191 6.60 9.46 23.20
CA LYS A 191 6.70 10.91 22.96
C LYS A 191 5.81 11.35 21.79
N GLU A 192 5.69 10.53 20.74
CA GLU A 192 4.80 10.80 19.63
C GLU A 192 3.33 10.82 20.10
N ALA A 193 2.95 9.88 20.97
CA ALA A 193 1.59 9.77 21.49
C ALA A 193 1.23 10.91 22.47
N GLU A 194 2.18 11.42 23.25
CA GLU A 194 1.94 12.53 24.18
C GLU A 194 1.64 13.86 23.45
N ASN A 195 2.17 14.04 22.26
CA ASN A 195 2.06 15.29 21.49
C ASN A 195 1.03 15.25 20.35
N ASN A 196 0.34 14.11 20.15
CA ASN A 196 -0.60 13.96 19.04
C ASN A 196 -1.85 13.17 19.45
N PRO A 197 -3.03 13.81 19.51
CA PRO A 197 -4.29 13.15 19.91
C PRO A 197 -4.74 12.04 18.95
N GLN A 198 -4.23 12.02 17.71
CA GLN A 198 -4.49 10.95 16.74
C GLN A 198 -3.49 9.79 16.86
N VAL A 199 -2.78 9.70 17.99
CA VAL A 199 -1.78 8.66 18.23
C VAL A 199 -2.01 8.06 19.60
N ILE A 200 -2.04 6.72 19.68
CA ILE A 200 -2.15 5.97 20.94
C ILE A 200 -0.85 5.19 21.13
N PHE A 201 -0.31 5.27 22.34
CA PHE A 201 0.86 4.48 22.73
C PHE A 201 0.45 3.08 23.16
N TRP A 202 1.28 2.10 22.83
CA TRP A 202 1.24 0.76 23.39
C TRP A 202 2.64 0.19 23.60
N ASP A 203 2.77 -0.68 24.62
CA ASP A 203 3.95 -1.50 24.85
C ASP A 203 3.55 -2.99 24.89
N ILE A 204 3.93 -3.70 23.83
CA ILE A 204 3.59 -5.11 23.69
C ILE A 204 4.27 -5.96 24.74
N LYS A 205 5.53 -5.61 25.13
CA LYS A 205 6.29 -6.37 26.12
C LYS A 205 5.76 -6.18 27.55
N ALA A 206 5.34 -4.96 27.86
CA ALA A 206 4.72 -4.65 29.16
C ALA A 206 3.24 -5.07 29.21
N GLY A 207 2.62 -5.39 28.07
CA GLY A 207 1.19 -5.65 27.99
C GLY A 207 0.33 -4.40 28.20
N GLU A 208 0.88 -3.22 27.90
CA GLU A 208 0.24 -1.93 28.16
C GLU A 208 -0.36 -1.34 26.89
N ILE A 209 -1.60 -0.86 27.01
CA ILE A 209 -2.29 -0.06 25.99
C ILE A 209 -3.33 0.82 26.69
N ASP A 210 -3.46 2.07 26.25
CA ASP A 210 -4.46 3.00 26.80
C ASP A 210 -5.86 2.63 26.30
N ARG A 211 -6.59 1.84 27.10
CA ARG A 211 -7.91 1.30 26.75
C ARG A 211 -8.98 2.37 26.62
N GLU A 212 -8.90 3.44 27.40
CA GLU A 212 -9.90 4.53 27.34
C GLU A 212 -9.89 5.21 25.98
N LYS A 213 -8.71 5.32 25.35
CA LYS A 213 -8.57 5.88 24.00
C LYS A 213 -9.04 4.94 22.88
N LEU A 214 -9.27 3.65 23.19
CA LEU A 214 -9.81 2.68 22.26
C LEU A 214 -11.34 2.70 22.18
N GLU A 215 -12.04 3.39 23.06
CA GLU A 215 -13.49 3.49 23.04
C GLU A 215 -14.01 4.24 21.80
N ASN A 216 -15.17 3.83 21.31
CA ASN A 216 -15.85 4.44 20.16
C ASN A 216 -15.04 4.39 18.84
N LEU A 217 -14.25 3.35 18.64
CA LEU A 217 -13.67 3.04 17.34
C LEU A 217 -14.70 2.28 16.49
N ASP A 218 -14.81 2.62 15.21
CA ASP A 218 -15.66 1.85 14.27
C ASP A 218 -14.92 0.63 13.73
N ALA A 219 -13.61 0.75 13.50
CA ALA A 219 -12.78 -0.32 12.95
C ALA A 219 -11.37 -0.31 13.51
N VAL A 220 -10.76 -1.50 13.58
CA VAL A 220 -9.36 -1.68 13.95
C VAL A 220 -8.64 -2.49 12.89
N ILE A 221 -7.49 -2.00 12.40
CA ILE A 221 -6.66 -2.67 11.41
C ILE A 221 -5.26 -2.93 11.99
N HIS A 222 -4.92 -4.19 12.13
CA HIS A 222 -3.67 -4.64 12.73
C HIS A 222 -2.69 -5.14 11.67
N LEU A 223 -1.64 -4.33 11.42
CA LEU A 223 -0.59 -4.60 10.44
C LEU A 223 0.78 -4.84 11.10
N ALA A 224 0.88 -4.72 12.43
CA ALA A 224 2.14 -4.79 13.13
C ALA A 224 2.75 -6.20 13.07
N GLY A 225 4.05 -6.28 12.84
CA GLY A 225 4.83 -7.51 12.82
C GLY A 225 6.24 -7.25 12.33
N ALA A 226 7.23 -7.97 12.88
CA ALA A 226 8.62 -7.91 12.39
C ALA A 226 8.69 -8.43 10.95
N GLY A 227 9.55 -7.84 10.10
CA GLY A 227 9.70 -8.27 8.72
C GLY A 227 10.30 -9.68 8.64
N ILE A 228 9.71 -10.55 7.82
CA ILE A 228 10.14 -11.97 7.71
C ILE A 228 11.51 -12.11 7.05
N ALA A 229 11.95 -11.14 6.26
CA ALA A 229 13.17 -11.16 5.48
C ALA A 229 14.15 -10.03 5.83
N ASP A 230 14.02 -9.44 7.04
CA ASP A 230 14.91 -8.37 7.49
C ASP A 230 16.23 -8.93 8.04
N HIS A 231 16.20 -10.12 8.63
CA HIS A 231 17.37 -10.82 9.16
C HIS A 231 17.32 -12.32 8.81
N SER A 232 18.45 -13.00 8.93
CA SER A 232 18.52 -14.46 8.80
C SER A 232 17.71 -15.15 9.89
N TRP A 233 17.10 -16.30 9.58
CA TRP A 233 16.25 -17.04 10.52
C TRP A 233 17.08 -17.81 11.55
N THR A 234 17.64 -17.09 12.53
CA THR A 234 18.13 -17.71 13.76
C THR A 234 16.94 -18.09 14.64
N LYS A 235 17.18 -18.89 15.68
CA LYS A 235 16.14 -19.25 16.66
C LYS A 235 15.51 -18.02 17.29
N GLU A 236 16.34 -17.03 17.67
CA GLU A 236 15.92 -15.77 18.28
C GLU A 236 15.10 -14.91 17.30
N TYR A 237 15.50 -14.88 16.03
CA TYR A 237 14.74 -14.09 15.05
C TYR A 237 13.40 -14.73 14.67
N LYS A 238 13.35 -16.08 14.57
CA LYS A 238 12.06 -16.78 14.42
C LYS A 238 11.11 -16.52 15.58
N GLU A 239 11.62 -16.51 16.81
CA GLU A 239 10.84 -16.12 17.98
C GLU A 239 10.35 -14.66 17.89
N THR A 240 11.20 -13.73 17.46
CA THR A 240 10.82 -12.33 17.21
C THR A 240 9.69 -12.22 16.17
N ILE A 241 9.79 -12.98 15.07
CA ILE A 241 8.75 -13.02 14.03
C ILE A 241 7.41 -13.49 14.62
N LYS A 242 7.44 -14.56 15.41
CA LYS A 242 6.24 -15.15 16.06
C LYS A 242 5.66 -14.21 17.11
N GLN A 243 6.43 -13.80 18.10
CA GLN A 243 5.97 -12.96 19.21
C GLN A 243 5.46 -11.61 18.75
N SER A 244 6.14 -10.96 17.78
CA SER A 244 5.69 -9.67 17.27
C SER A 244 4.29 -9.70 16.63
N ARG A 245 3.79 -10.88 16.26
CA ARG A 245 2.46 -11.11 15.70
C ARG A 245 1.48 -11.58 16.75
N VAL A 246 1.81 -12.69 17.39
CA VAL A 246 0.92 -13.36 18.34
C VAL A 246 0.63 -12.48 19.56
N GLU A 247 1.67 -11.98 20.24
CA GLU A 247 1.50 -11.17 21.45
C GLU A 247 0.86 -9.82 21.16
N SER A 248 1.21 -9.18 20.04
CA SER A 248 0.61 -7.90 19.68
C SER A 248 -0.88 -8.05 19.34
N THR A 249 -1.25 -9.11 18.62
CA THR A 249 -2.65 -9.40 18.28
C THR A 249 -3.45 -9.74 19.51
N LYS A 250 -2.89 -10.59 20.40
CA LYS A 250 -3.53 -10.99 21.65
C LYS A 250 -3.79 -9.80 22.58
N LEU A 251 -2.78 -8.92 22.75
CA LEU A 251 -2.92 -7.71 23.55
C LEU A 251 -4.06 -6.83 23.01
N LEU A 252 -4.04 -6.58 21.68
CA LEU A 252 -5.05 -5.74 21.05
C LEU A 252 -6.44 -6.39 21.13
N ALA A 253 -6.58 -7.67 20.77
CA ALA A 253 -7.84 -8.41 20.82
C ALA A 253 -8.46 -8.45 22.22
N THR A 254 -7.64 -8.70 23.26
CA THR A 254 -8.09 -8.70 24.66
C THR A 254 -8.53 -7.30 25.11
N SER A 255 -7.80 -6.27 24.68
CA SER A 255 -8.17 -4.89 25.00
C SER A 255 -9.50 -4.50 24.35
N LEU A 256 -9.68 -4.81 23.06
CA LEU A 256 -10.93 -4.56 22.34
C LEU A 256 -12.12 -5.33 22.93
N ALA A 257 -11.90 -6.57 23.35
CA ALA A 257 -12.93 -7.38 24.00
C ALA A 257 -13.48 -6.77 25.30
N SER A 258 -12.64 -6.01 26.02
CA SER A 258 -13.00 -5.38 27.29
C SER A 258 -13.70 -4.03 27.18
N LEU A 259 -13.81 -3.45 25.98
CA LEU A 259 -14.44 -2.15 25.75
C LEU A 259 -15.95 -2.19 25.97
N GLN A 260 -16.52 -1.06 26.39
CA GLN A 260 -17.96 -0.87 26.44
C GLN A 260 -18.54 -0.71 25.03
N ASN A 261 -17.95 0.18 24.23
CA ASN A 261 -18.31 0.44 22.85
C ASN A 261 -17.27 -0.19 21.91
N LYS A 262 -17.52 -1.45 21.58
CA LYS A 262 -16.60 -2.26 20.75
C LYS A 262 -16.65 -1.83 19.28
N PRO A 263 -15.53 -1.94 18.55
CA PRO A 263 -15.53 -1.72 17.11
C PRO A 263 -16.38 -2.78 16.38
N GLU A 264 -16.97 -2.39 15.25
CA GLU A 264 -17.73 -3.29 14.38
C GLU A 264 -16.85 -4.39 13.77
N VAL A 265 -15.59 -4.06 13.45
CA VAL A 265 -14.65 -4.96 12.80
C VAL A 265 -13.22 -4.83 13.32
N PHE A 266 -12.58 -5.97 13.47
CA PHE A 266 -11.14 -6.09 13.68
C PHE A 266 -10.53 -6.85 12.51
N ILE A 267 -9.77 -6.16 11.66
CA ILE A 267 -9.03 -6.72 10.53
C ILE A 267 -7.61 -7.02 11.00
N SER A 268 -7.34 -8.29 11.28
CA SER A 268 -6.02 -8.76 11.70
C SER A 268 -5.30 -9.39 10.51
N THR A 269 -4.20 -8.76 10.07
CA THR A 269 -3.42 -9.25 8.92
C THR A 269 -2.93 -10.67 9.15
N SER A 270 -2.94 -11.46 8.08
CA SER A 270 -2.32 -12.78 7.98
C SER A 270 -1.51 -12.89 6.68
N ALA A 271 -1.09 -14.07 6.28
CA ALA A 271 -0.30 -14.26 5.07
C ALA A 271 -0.63 -15.61 4.41
N VAL A 272 -0.46 -15.70 3.08
CA VAL A 272 -0.57 -16.98 2.34
C VAL A 272 0.46 -18.03 2.80
N GLY A 273 1.46 -17.62 3.57
CA GLY A 273 2.35 -18.51 4.32
C GLY A 273 1.62 -19.52 5.23
N TYR A 274 0.37 -19.24 5.60
CA TYR A 274 -0.56 -20.16 6.27
C TYR A 274 -0.64 -21.52 5.58
N TYR A 275 -0.63 -21.54 4.26
CA TYR A 275 -0.82 -22.77 3.48
C TYR A 275 0.46 -23.62 3.35
N GLY A 276 1.65 -23.03 3.52
CA GLY A 276 2.93 -23.72 3.32
C GLY A 276 3.12 -24.20 1.88
N ASN A 277 4.00 -25.19 1.69
CA ASN A 277 4.25 -25.78 0.38
C ASN A 277 3.21 -26.85 0.05
N ARG A 278 2.37 -26.58 -0.95
CA ARG A 278 1.28 -27.48 -1.39
C ARG A 278 1.40 -27.90 -2.86
N GLY A 279 2.57 -27.66 -3.51
CA GLY A 279 2.79 -28.02 -4.91
C GLY A 279 1.79 -27.34 -5.85
N ASP A 280 1.04 -28.11 -6.62
CA ASP A 280 0.08 -27.62 -7.63
C ASP A 280 -1.37 -27.54 -7.11
N GLU A 281 -1.58 -27.84 -5.83
CA GLU A 281 -2.91 -27.79 -5.20
C GLU A 281 -3.46 -26.37 -5.24
N VAL A 282 -4.69 -26.20 -5.71
CA VAL A 282 -5.40 -24.92 -5.67
C VAL A 282 -5.91 -24.69 -4.26
N LEU A 283 -5.50 -23.56 -3.68
CA LEU A 283 -5.75 -23.18 -2.30
C LEU A 283 -6.77 -22.05 -2.21
N THR A 284 -7.81 -22.27 -1.45
CA THR A 284 -8.86 -21.29 -1.15
C THR A 284 -8.86 -20.98 0.35
N GLU A 285 -9.74 -20.10 0.77
CA GLU A 285 -9.88 -19.74 2.19
C GLU A 285 -10.29 -20.94 3.08
N ASP A 286 -10.96 -21.96 2.53
CA ASP A 286 -11.33 -23.19 3.23
C ASP A 286 -10.20 -24.21 3.35
N SER A 287 -9.10 -24.02 2.62
CA SER A 287 -7.97 -24.94 2.67
C SER A 287 -7.29 -24.90 4.04
N THR A 288 -6.94 -26.09 4.55
CA THR A 288 -6.28 -26.24 5.84
C THR A 288 -4.86 -25.65 5.83
N SER A 289 -4.36 -25.31 7.01
CA SER A 289 -2.99 -24.85 7.18
C SER A 289 -1.96 -25.91 6.77
N GLY A 290 -0.84 -25.48 6.24
CA GLY A 290 0.29 -26.35 5.93
C GLY A 290 1.13 -26.70 7.15
N VAL A 291 2.31 -27.27 6.88
CA VAL A 291 3.30 -27.69 7.90
C VAL A 291 4.56 -26.84 7.77
N GLY A 292 5.14 -26.47 8.92
CA GLY A 292 6.38 -25.71 9.01
C GLY A 292 6.24 -24.38 9.72
N PHE A 293 7.34 -23.62 9.80
CA PHE A 293 7.42 -22.41 10.61
C PHE A 293 6.39 -21.33 10.20
N LEU A 294 6.30 -20.99 8.90
CA LEU A 294 5.35 -19.95 8.48
C LEU A 294 3.87 -20.33 8.66
N PRO A 295 3.45 -21.56 8.32
CA PRO A 295 2.09 -22.02 8.63
C PRO A 295 1.76 -21.99 10.12
N GLU A 296 2.68 -22.43 10.99
CA GLU A 296 2.50 -22.37 12.43
C GLU A 296 2.31 -20.93 12.93
N VAL A 297 3.20 -20.04 12.53
CA VAL A 297 3.12 -18.61 12.89
C VAL A 297 1.81 -17.99 12.41
N ALA A 298 1.38 -18.27 11.17
CA ALA A 298 0.16 -17.69 10.62
C ALA A 298 -1.09 -18.20 11.34
N ARG A 299 -1.14 -19.50 11.68
CA ARG A 299 -2.24 -20.09 12.45
C ARG A 299 -2.33 -19.46 13.83
N GLU A 300 -1.24 -19.44 14.59
CA GLU A 300 -1.24 -18.84 15.94
C GLU A 300 -1.55 -17.34 15.91
N TRP A 301 -1.14 -16.66 14.83
CA TRP A 301 -1.48 -15.26 14.62
C TRP A 301 -2.99 -15.05 14.44
N GLU A 302 -3.66 -15.88 13.62
CA GLU A 302 -5.11 -15.83 13.45
C GLU A 302 -5.83 -16.21 14.76
N GLU A 303 -5.37 -17.27 15.47
CA GLU A 303 -5.92 -17.69 16.76
C GLU A 303 -5.79 -16.62 17.86
N ALA A 304 -4.76 -15.78 17.82
CA ALA A 304 -4.55 -14.72 18.81
C ALA A 304 -5.66 -13.64 18.81
N ALA A 305 -6.47 -13.55 17.76
CA ALA A 305 -7.62 -12.64 17.70
C ALA A 305 -8.90 -13.21 18.34
N GLU A 306 -8.90 -14.46 18.80
CA GLU A 306 -10.08 -15.14 19.36
C GLU A 306 -10.78 -14.38 20.51
N PRO A 307 -10.07 -13.68 21.44
CA PRO A 307 -10.74 -12.88 22.46
C PRO A 307 -11.70 -11.83 21.90
N ALA A 308 -11.32 -11.15 20.82
CA ALA A 308 -12.17 -10.14 20.18
C ALA A 308 -13.38 -10.80 19.49
N LYS A 309 -13.19 -11.97 18.84
CA LYS A 309 -14.25 -12.74 18.20
C LYS A 309 -15.28 -13.22 19.22
N LEU A 310 -14.86 -13.77 20.35
CA LEU A 310 -15.73 -14.21 21.44
C LEU A 310 -16.50 -13.04 22.06
N ALA A 311 -15.97 -11.82 22.00
CA ALA A 311 -16.64 -10.60 22.44
C ALA A 311 -17.64 -10.04 21.42
N GLY A 312 -17.87 -10.74 20.29
CA GLY A 312 -18.83 -10.36 19.26
C GLY A 312 -18.31 -9.38 18.20
N ILE A 313 -17.01 -9.10 18.18
CA ILE A 313 -16.39 -8.26 17.14
C ILE A 313 -16.20 -9.12 15.89
N ARG A 314 -16.61 -8.63 14.73
CA ARG A 314 -16.36 -9.28 13.44
C ARG A 314 -14.87 -9.31 13.14
N ILE A 315 -14.30 -10.46 12.84
CA ILE A 315 -12.89 -10.63 12.53
C ILE A 315 -12.71 -10.94 11.04
N VAL A 316 -11.73 -10.27 10.41
CA VAL A 316 -11.27 -10.59 9.05
C VAL A 316 -9.78 -10.84 9.08
N TYR A 317 -9.32 -11.90 8.42
CA TYR A 317 -7.91 -12.25 8.28
C TYR A 317 -7.46 -12.13 6.81
N PRO A 318 -7.01 -10.97 6.35
CA PRO A 318 -6.42 -10.87 5.01
C PRO A 318 -5.11 -11.68 4.96
N ARG A 319 -5.14 -12.83 4.28
CA ARG A 319 -3.95 -13.65 3.99
C ARG A 319 -3.24 -13.06 2.79
N LEU A 320 -2.27 -12.19 3.05
CA LEU A 320 -1.57 -11.45 2.01
C LEU A 320 -0.63 -12.35 1.20
N GLY A 321 -0.73 -12.28 -0.12
CA GLY A 321 0.30 -12.70 -1.05
C GLY A 321 1.52 -11.81 -0.98
N VAL A 322 2.53 -12.08 -1.82
CA VAL A 322 3.71 -11.22 -1.94
C VAL A 322 3.30 -9.84 -2.47
N VAL A 323 3.41 -8.83 -1.64
CA VAL A 323 2.99 -7.45 -1.99
C VAL A 323 4.01 -6.84 -2.95
N LEU A 324 3.52 -6.45 -4.13
CA LEU A 324 4.33 -5.86 -5.20
C LEU A 324 4.30 -4.34 -5.15
N THR A 325 5.45 -3.75 -4.85
CA THR A 325 5.74 -2.31 -4.94
C THR A 325 7.24 -2.09 -5.04
N PRO A 326 7.72 -1.14 -5.85
CA PRO A 326 9.14 -0.80 -5.91
C PRO A 326 9.64 -0.03 -4.68
N ALA A 327 8.73 0.47 -3.84
CA ALA A 327 9.07 1.21 -2.62
C ALA A 327 9.56 0.30 -1.48
N GLY A 328 9.43 -1.02 -1.60
CA GLY A 328 9.85 -1.94 -0.53
C GLY A 328 9.65 -3.41 -0.86
N ALA A 329 9.88 -4.25 0.15
CA ALA A 329 9.66 -5.70 0.13
C ALA A 329 10.40 -6.45 -1.01
N ALA A 330 9.79 -7.53 -1.50
CA ALA A 330 10.41 -8.46 -2.45
C ALA A 330 10.76 -7.79 -3.80
N LEU A 331 9.82 -7.02 -4.37
CA LEU A 331 10.03 -6.41 -5.69
C LEU A 331 11.21 -5.43 -5.67
N GLN A 332 11.36 -4.60 -4.65
CA GLN A 332 12.48 -3.67 -4.52
C GLN A 332 13.84 -4.40 -4.57
N LYS A 333 13.96 -5.52 -3.84
CA LYS A 333 15.19 -6.34 -3.81
C LYS A 333 15.50 -6.96 -5.18
N MET A 334 14.47 -7.29 -5.97
CA MET A 334 14.60 -7.87 -7.31
C MET A 334 14.97 -6.83 -8.37
N LEU A 335 14.55 -5.58 -8.22
CA LEU A 335 14.73 -4.56 -9.27
C LEU A 335 16.19 -4.31 -9.64
N THR A 336 17.11 -4.27 -8.68
CA THR A 336 18.53 -3.99 -8.95
C THR A 336 19.16 -5.08 -9.82
N PRO A 337 19.15 -6.38 -9.47
CA PRO A 337 19.70 -7.42 -10.34
C PRO A 337 19.01 -7.47 -11.71
N PHE A 338 17.70 -7.28 -11.77
CA PHE A 338 17.00 -7.27 -13.07
C PHE A 338 17.40 -6.10 -13.96
N LYS A 339 17.53 -4.88 -13.42
CA LYS A 339 18.00 -3.70 -14.17
C LYS A 339 19.41 -3.90 -14.73
N LEU A 340 20.24 -4.66 -14.04
CA LEU A 340 21.60 -5.03 -14.47
C LEU A 340 21.63 -6.24 -15.44
N GLY A 341 20.48 -6.82 -15.81
CA GLY A 341 20.41 -7.99 -16.70
C GLY A 341 20.73 -9.32 -16.04
N ALA A 342 20.88 -9.35 -14.70
CA ALA A 342 21.16 -10.55 -13.90
C ALA A 342 19.87 -11.21 -13.34
N GLY A 343 18.71 -10.93 -13.92
CA GLY A 343 17.46 -11.60 -13.58
C GLY A 343 17.38 -13.02 -14.13
N GLY A 344 16.76 -13.94 -13.38
CA GLY A 344 16.57 -15.31 -13.84
C GLY A 344 15.63 -16.12 -12.98
N VAL A 345 15.20 -17.26 -13.52
CA VAL A 345 14.30 -18.21 -12.86
C VAL A 345 14.93 -18.75 -11.58
N VAL A 346 14.14 -18.80 -10.51
CA VAL A 346 14.58 -19.29 -9.21
C VAL A 346 14.18 -20.76 -9.04
N GLY A 347 15.15 -21.61 -8.73
CA GLY A 347 14.92 -23.04 -8.56
C GLY A 347 14.35 -23.71 -9.81
N PRO A 348 13.31 -24.56 -9.68
CA PRO A 348 12.66 -25.23 -10.82
C PRO A 348 11.83 -24.28 -11.68
N GLY A 349 11.38 -23.18 -11.13
CA GLY A 349 10.52 -22.20 -11.79
C GLY A 349 9.05 -22.60 -11.92
N SER A 350 8.68 -23.84 -11.58
CA SER A 350 7.30 -24.34 -11.61
C SER A 350 6.50 -24.01 -10.37
N GLN A 351 7.16 -23.62 -9.26
CA GLN A 351 6.49 -23.22 -8.03
C GLN A 351 5.64 -21.98 -8.25
N TYR A 352 4.42 -21.96 -7.69
CA TYR A 352 3.49 -20.84 -7.74
C TYR A 352 3.86 -19.76 -6.73
N TRP A 353 3.82 -18.52 -7.18
CA TRP A 353 4.00 -17.33 -6.37
C TRP A 353 2.72 -16.49 -6.38
N SER A 354 1.98 -16.53 -5.30
CA SER A 354 0.79 -15.71 -5.13
C SER A 354 1.17 -14.28 -4.78
N THR A 355 0.79 -13.34 -5.61
CA THR A 355 1.18 -11.92 -5.52
C THR A 355 -0.02 -10.99 -5.48
N ILE A 356 0.18 -9.76 -5.05
CA ILE A 356 -0.85 -8.71 -5.00
C ILE A 356 -0.20 -7.33 -5.16
N SER A 357 -0.88 -6.36 -5.79
CA SER A 357 -0.42 -4.97 -5.80
C SER A 357 -0.61 -4.30 -4.43
N ILE A 358 0.27 -3.36 -4.08
CA ILE A 358 0.06 -2.51 -2.87
C ILE A 358 -1.27 -1.76 -2.94
N HIS A 359 -1.76 -1.43 -4.13
CA HIS A 359 -2.99 -0.71 -4.34
C HIS A 359 -4.21 -1.59 -4.07
N ASP A 360 -4.19 -2.85 -4.54
CA ASP A 360 -5.23 -3.81 -4.22
C ASP A 360 -5.24 -4.19 -2.74
N VAL A 361 -4.06 -4.32 -2.11
CA VAL A 361 -3.99 -4.53 -0.65
C VAL A 361 -4.77 -3.44 0.08
N VAL A 362 -4.49 -2.17 -0.20
CA VAL A 362 -5.19 -1.03 0.42
C VAL A 362 -6.69 -1.06 0.12
N GLY A 363 -7.07 -1.35 -1.13
CA GLY A 363 -8.47 -1.50 -1.54
C GLY A 363 -9.20 -2.62 -0.81
N ILE A 364 -8.56 -3.79 -0.62
CA ILE A 364 -9.13 -4.94 0.09
C ILE A 364 -9.38 -4.62 1.56
N TYR A 365 -8.43 -3.98 2.26
CA TYR A 365 -8.65 -3.55 3.65
C TYR A 365 -9.84 -2.59 3.77
N HIS A 366 -9.92 -1.61 2.88
CA HIS A 366 -11.05 -0.69 2.83
C HIS A 366 -12.36 -1.43 2.53
N TYR A 367 -12.36 -2.31 1.53
CA TYR A 367 -13.54 -3.08 1.15
C TYR A 367 -14.04 -3.98 2.29
N CYS A 368 -13.15 -4.73 2.95
CA CYS A 368 -13.50 -5.57 4.10
C CYS A 368 -14.05 -4.75 5.28
N MET A 369 -13.59 -3.50 5.43
CA MET A 369 -14.10 -2.61 6.46
C MET A 369 -15.49 -2.06 6.12
N MET A 370 -15.72 -1.69 4.84
CA MET A 370 -16.93 -0.96 4.42
C MET A 370 -18.11 -1.87 4.04
N LYS A 371 -17.86 -3.12 3.66
CA LYS A 371 -18.87 -4.01 3.05
C LYS A 371 -20.10 -4.25 3.93
N ASP A 372 -19.95 -4.33 5.24
CA ASP A 372 -21.07 -4.53 6.19
C ASP A 372 -22.08 -3.39 6.24
N CYS A 373 -21.65 -2.19 5.88
CA CYS A 373 -22.51 -1.02 5.98
C CYS A 373 -23.68 -1.06 4.99
N MET A 374 -23.64 -1.93 3.97
CA MET A 374 -24.60 -1.92 2.88
C MET A 374 -25.29 -3.26 2.59
N MET A 375 -24.83 -4.39 3.14
CA MET A 375 -25.33 -5.73 2.76
C MET A 375 -25.44 -6.70 3.93
N LYS A 376 -26.39 -7.67 3.81
CA LYS A 376 -26.61 -8.75 4.79
C LYS A 376 -25.49 -9.79 4.86
N ASP A 377 -24.60 -9.84 3.87
CA ASP A 377 -23.49 -10.81 3.77
C ASP A 377 -22.17 -10.13 4.08
N SER A 378 -21.79 -10.11 5.34
CA SER A 378 -20.54 -9.53 5.80
C SER A 378 -19.35 -10.43 5.51
N ILE A 379 -18.24 -9.84 5.06
CA ILE A 379 -16.97 -10.56 4.94
C ILE A 379 -16.41 -10.82 6.35
N HIS A 380 -16.17 -12.09 6.68
CA HIS A 380 -15.56 -12.50 7.94
C HIS A 380 -14.64 -13.71 7.77
N GLY A 381 -13.77 -13.96 8.74
CA GLY A 381 -12.80 -15.05 8.65
C GLY A 381 -11.66 -14.77 7.67
N PRO A 382 -11.03 -15.81 7.10
CA PRO A 382 -9.91 -15.68 6.19
C PRO A 382 -10.35 -15.09 4.84
N VAL A 383 -9.46 -14.27 4.26
CA VAL A 383 -9.63 -13.64 2.94
C VAL A 383 -8.29 -13.67 2.20
N ASN A 384 -8.21 -14.40 1.12
CA ASN A 384 -6.98 -14.46 0.31
C ASN A 384 -6.77 -13.16 -0.48
N ALA A 385 -5.83 -12.36 -0.07
CA ALA A 385 -5.46 -11.11 -0.73
C ALA A 385 -4.36 -11.37 -1.77
N VAL A 386 -4.74 -11.90 -2.91
CA VAL A 386 -3.90 -12.23 -4.07
C VAL A 386 -4.60 -11.80 -5.36
N ILE A 387 -3.85 -11.56 -6.45
CA ILE A 387 -4.47 -11.33 -7.76
C ILE A 387 -5.16 -12.61 -8.27
N PRO A 388 -6.23 -12.50 -9.08
CA PRO A 388 -6.92 -13.66 -9.63
C PRO A 388 -6.04 -14.57 -10.50
N GLN A 389 -5.06 -13.99 -11.22
CA GLN A 389 -4.14 -14.76 -12.04
C GLN A 389 -3.16 -15.58 -11.20
N GLU A 390 -3.24 -16.88 -11.29
CA GLU A 390 -2.24 -17.80 -10.77
C GLU A 390 -0.94 -17.70 -11.59
N THR A 391 0.19 -17.60 -10.92
CA THR A 391 1.46 -17.31 -11.61
C THR A 391 2.59 -18.17 -11.06
N THR A 392 3.28 -18.90 -11.93
CA THR A 392 4.52 -19.60 -11.57
C THR A 392 5.70 -18.63 -11.45
N ASN A 393 6.75 -19.04 -10.72
CA ASN A 393 8.00 -18.27 -10.67
C ASN A 393 8.57 -17.96 -12.06
N LYS A 394 8.57 -18.93 -12.96
CA LYS A 394 9.08 -18.77 -14.33
C LYS A 394 8.30 -17.68 -15.09
N GLU A 395 6.97 -17.68 -14.98
CA GLU A 395 6.12 -16.66 -15.59
C GLU A 395 6.35 -15.28 -14.95
N PHE A 396 6.47 -15.23 -13.61
CA PHE A 396 6.77 -14.00 -12.89
C PHE A 396 8.08 -13.39 -13.40
N ILE A 397 9.17 -14.18 -13.43
CA ILE A 397 10.48 -13.72 -13.84
C ILE A 397 10.48 -13.22 -15.29
N LYS A 398 9.86 -13.98 -16.20
CA LYS A 398 9.76 -13.58 -17.62
C LYS A 398 8.93 -12.32 -17.82
N THR A 399 7.83 -12.18 -17.10
CA THR A 399 6.95 -11.00 -17.18
C THR A 399 7.66 -9.78 -16.61
N LEU A 400 8.35 -9.89 -15.47
CA LEU A 400 9.15 -8.80 -14.91
C LEU A 400 10.26 -8.36 -15.87
N GLY A 401 10.97 -9.33 -16.48
CA GLY A 401 11.99 -9.04 -17.50
C GLY A 401 11.42 -8.29 -18.71
N ARG A 402 10.26 -8.72 -19.21
CA ARG A 402 9.54 -8.08 -20.32
C ARG A 402 9.15 -6.64 -19.98
N VAL A 403 8.54 -6.42 -18.82
CA VAL A 403 8.11 -5.10 -18.36
C VAL A 403 9.31 -4.16 -18.17
N LEU A 404 10.42 -4.65 -17.64
CA LEU A 404 11.66 -3.89 -17.49
C LEU A 404 12.47 -3.76 -18.77
N ARG A 405 12.12 -4.51 -19.83
CA ARG A 405 12.90 -4.64 -21.07
C ARG A 405 14.33 -5.09 -20.78
N ARG A 406 14.46 -6.16 -19.97
CA ARG A 406 15.72 -6.76 -19.58
C ARG A 406 15.71 -8.28 -19.77
N PRO A 407 16.85 -8.87 -20.18
CA PRO A 407 16.96 -10.32 -20.28
C PRO A 407 16.82 -11.00 -18.90
N THR A 408 16.37 -12.26 -18.92
CA THR A 408 16.20 -13.11 -17.72
C THR A 408 16.90 -14.43 -17.93
N ILE A 409 18.20 -14.38 -18.16
CA ILE A 409 19.02 -15.51 -18.58
C ILE A 409 19.95 -16.06 -17.47
N ALA A 410 19.96 -15.44 -16.29
CA ALA A 410 20.83 -15.84 -15.17
C ALA A 410 20.02 -16.63 -14.12
N PRO A 411 19.83 -17.97 -14.27
CA PRO A 411 19.03 -18.74 -13.32
C PRO A 411 19.69 -18.75 -11.93
N LEU A 412 18.84 -18.78 -10.90
CA LEU A 412 19.27 -18.93 -9.50
C LEU A 412 18.94 -20.34 -9.02
N PRO A 413 19.88 -21.30 -9.06
CA PRO A 413 19.63 -22.67 -8.64
C PRO A 413 19.19 -22.79 -7.19
N SER A 414 18.36 -23.78 -6.85
CA SER A 414 17.87 -24.02 -5.48
C SER A 414 19.00 -24.14 -4.45
N VAL A 415 20.14 -24.70 -4.85
CA VAL A 415 21.33 -24.80 -3.96
C VAL A 415 21.88 -23.42 -3.63
N ALA A 416 21.97 -22.53 -4.61
CA ALA A 416 22.40 -21.14 -4.39
C ALA A 416 21.43 -20.38 -3.47
N VAL A 417 20.11 -20.55 -3.66
CA VAL A 417 19.09 -19.98 -2.76
C VAL A 417 19.32 -20.42 -1.32
N LYS A 418 19.54 -21.72 -1.09
CA LYS A 418 19.80 -22.26 0.25
C LYS A 418 21.10 -21.74 0.86
N MET A 419 22.17 -21.62 0.06
CA MET A 419 23.45 -21.07 0.54
C MET A 419 23.34 -19.57 0.90
N MET A 420 22.63 -18.79 0.09
CA MET A 420 22.53 -17.34 0.30
C MET A 420 21.55 -16.96 1.43
N LEU A 421 20.44 -17.67 1.54
CA LEU A 421 19.33 -17.31 2.42
C LEU A 421 19.13 -18.30 3.59
N GLY A 422 19.89 -19.37 3.64
CA GLY A 422 19.77 -20.38 4.69
C GLY A 422 18.36 -21.01 4.74
N GLU A 423 17.85 -21.20 5.95
CA GLU A 423 16.55 -21.82 6.19
C GLU A 423 15.39 -21.04 5.51
N MET A 424 15.45 -19.71 5.51
CA MET A 424 14.36 -18.87 4.95
C MET A 424 14.24 -18.97 3.43
N GLY A 425 15.30 -19.42 2.73
CA GLY A 425 15.32 -19.47 1.27
C GLY A 425 14.27 -20.41 0.68
N LYS A 426 14.04 -21.56 1.33
CA LYS A 426 13.02 -22.51 0.88
C LYS A 426 11.60 -21.94 1.02
N PRO A 427 11.11 -21.52 2.21
CA PRO A 427 9.76 -21.03 2.36
C PRO A 427 9.46 -19.75 1.58
N LEU A 428 10.47 -18.89 1.36
CA LEU A 428 10.23 -17.60 0.70
C LEU A 428 10.35 -17.66 -0.82
N LEU A 429 11.14 -18.60 -1.39
CA LEU A 429 11.42 -18.60 -2.82
C LEU A 429 11.15 -19.92 -3.54
N LEU A 430 11.22 -21.06 -2.84
CA LEU A 430 11.12 -22.38 -3.45
C LEU A 430 9.81 -23.12 -3.16
N ASP A 431 9.10 -22.76 -2.09
CA ASP A 431 7.80 -23.33 -1.78
C ASP A 431 6.75 -22.81 -2.76
N SER A 432 5.75 -23.66 -3.02
CA SER A 432 4.66 -23.41 -3.97
C SER A 432 3.35 -23.18 -3.22
N THR A 433 2.74 -22.02 -3.48
CA THR A 433 1.43 -21.64 -2.92
C THR A 433 0.54 -21.11 -4.05
N ARG A 434 -0.32 -21.98 -4.60
CA ARG A 434 -1.25 -21.67 -5.68
C ARG A 434 -2.59 -21.22 -5.09
N VAL A 435 -2.69 -19.93 -4.76
CA VAL A 435 -3.80 -19.36 -3.99
C VAL A 435 -4.78 -18.61 -4.87
N GLN A 436 -6.09 -18.83 -4.66
CA GLN A 436 -7.19 -18.12 -5.30
C GLN A 436 -7.92 -17.21 -4.29
N PRO A 437 -8.33 -15.98 -4.70
CA PRO A 437 -9.06 -15.04 -3.86
C PRO A 437 -10.58 -15.28 -3.96
N ARG A 438 -11.05 -16.49 -3.58
CA ARG A 438 -12.43 -16.91 -3.79
C ARG A 438 -13.43 -16.01 -3.07
N VAL A 439 -13.20 -15.74 -1.79
CA VAL A 439 -14.09 -14.88 -0.98
C VAL A 439 -14.23 -13.49 -1.58
N LEU A 440 -13.14 -12.88 -2.05
CA LEU A 440 -13.18 -11.55 -2.68
C LEU A 440 -14.01 -11.56 -3.98
N ILE A 441 -13.85 -12.59 -4.81
CA ILE A 441 -14.60 -12.74 -6.06
C ILE A 441 -16.09 -12.94 -5.79
N GLU A 442 -16.44 -13.85 -4.87
CA GLU A 442 -17.84 -14.15 -4.50
C GLU A 442 -18.56 -12.94 -3.90
N HIS A 443 -17.83 -12.08 -3.15
CA HIS A 443 -18.40 -10.85 -2.58
C HIS A 443 -18.35 -9.66 -3.54
N GLY A 444 -17.83 -9.83 -4.76
CA GLY A 444 -17.84 -8.80 -5.80
C GLY A 444 -16.76 -7.72 -5.67
N TYR A 445 -15.61 -8.04 -5.01
CA TYR A 445 -14.48 -7.11 -5.01
C TYR A 445 -13.94 -6.91 -6.43
N ARG A 446 -13.74 -5.65 -6.82
CA ARG A 446 -13.18 -5.28 -8.13
C ARG A 446 -11.68 -5.03 -7.99
N PHE A 447 -10.90 -5.97 -8.49
CA PHE A 447 -9.44 -5.83 -8.50
C PHE A 447 -9.01 -4.67 -9.41
N GLN A 448 -8.07 -3.87 -8.94
CA GLN A 448 -7.48 -2.80 -9.75
C GLN A 448 -6.55 -3.37 -10.82
N THR A 449 -5.97 -4.54 -10.55
CA THR A 449 -5.19 -5.33 -11.50
C THR A 449 -5.47 -6.81 -11.30
N GLU A 450 -5.86 -7.52 -12.36
CA GLU A 450 -6.20 -8.94 -12.32
C GLU A 450 -5.06 -9.84 -12.75
N THR A 451 -4.08 -9.28 -13.49
CA THR A 451 -2.94 -10.02 -14.02
C THR A 451 -1.61 -9.48 -13.51
N LEU A 452 -0.60 -10.35 -13.47
CA LEU A 452 0.75 -9.98 -13.06
C LEU A 452 1.33 -8.87 -13.93
N GLU A 453 1.11 -8.91 -15.25
CA GLU A 453 1.65 -7.89 -16.16
C GLU A 453 1.02 -6.52 -15.89
N GLN A 454 -0.30 -6.45 -15.69
CA GLN A 454 -0.99 -5.21 -15.31
C GLN A 454 -0.42 -4.68 -13.99
N THR A 455 -0.29 -5.54 -12.99
CA THR A 455 0.27 -5.19 -11.68
C THR A 455 1.67 -4.60 -11.80
N LEU A 456 2.58 -5.30 -12.48
CA LEU A 456 3.96 -4.84 -12.65
C LEU A 456 4.05 -3.54 -13.46
N ARG A 457 3.25 -3.40 -14.53
CA ARG A 457 3.21 -2.15 -15.31
C ARG A 457 2.73 -0.98 -14.45
N GLN A 458 1.66 -1.16 -13.70
CA GLN A 458 1.10 -0.14 -12.83
C GLN A 458 2.10 0.33 -11.77
N VAL A 459 2.70 -0.61 -11.00
CA VAL A 459 3.60 -0.26 -9.90
C VAL A 459 4.97 0.23 -10.35
N LEU A 460 5.39 -0.07 -11.60
CA LEU A 460 6.68 0.33 -12.18
C LEU A 460 6.56 1.51 -13.17
N GLY A 461 5.36 2.05 -13.40
CA GLY A 461 5.13 3.15 -14.34
C GLY A 461 5.49 2.80 -15.78
N ARG A 462 5.13 1.60 -16.22
CA ARG A 462 5.41 1.09 -17.57
C ARG A 462 4.09 0.94 -18.36
N PHE A 463 3.43 2.07 -18.59
CA PHE A 463 2.15 2.16 -19.29
C PHE A 463 2.29 1.92 -20.79
#